data_55307d801a83277c7f9ed0a82ea688a8
#
_entry.id   55307d801a83277c7f9ed0a82ea688a8
#
_cell.length_a   1.000
_cell.length_b   1.000
_cell.length_c   1.000
_cell.angle_alpha   90.00
_cell.angle_beta   90.00
_cell.angle_gamma   90.00
#
_symmetry.space_group_name_H-M   'P 1'
#
loop_
_entity.id
_entity.type
_entity.pdbx_description
1 polymer ?
#
loop_
_entity_poly.entity_id
_entity_poly.type
_entity_poly.pdbx_seq_one_letter_code
_entity_poly.pdbx_strand_id
1 'polypeptide(L)'
;MKKRLFLLAPLALTGLVACGGDNGETTSGDCEIIMWHNSNDTTAALLNNFVTAFQAENPGIKVTLNKETGDYNAILTATLTGLTAGNYPDLFLGYPDSVSQIMDYGKVVNLDKFINDPEVGWTKEDLEDIPEAYIKEGQNYQIEGTYSLPYAKSTEAMYYNKVLIGLDLSSQDATINGGSPLTEDYINNLTWEELFGKLCPALVAYNNQLEDSQKIWLPNDKGYESIVAWSSDANCFITLCEQYGYDYTKLNTETGKGVPTFNNANNKALMKTLYEAHVNKYFTTYKGAGGSYTNSMFSKKQVLFDIGSTGGGQYYSGSNNTLVDFQIAKIPHAEGKKAKVINQGPSLAILKHDDARALAAWKFYKFITNPKNADAFARTTGYSPIRYSVYETTDWAEYSSLEGKASKSLENTYAQIANYVPKVSGDLYSSPVFNGSATCRNQVDGLMGNILNMKQWSDDQVNTYFESAYQTSLLAC
;
A
#
# COMPACT_ATOMS: atom_id res chain seq x y z
N MET A 1 -44.64 43.80 -34.31
CA MET A 1 -43.25 44.21 -34.45
C MET A 1 -42.76 44.80 -33.14
N LYS A 2 -42.03 44.04 -32.28
CA LYS A 2 -41.37 44.58 -31.09
C LYS A 2 -39.94 44.05 -31.13
N LYS A 3 -39.00 44.94 -31.38
CA LYS A 3 -37.54 44.68 -31.36
C LYS A 3 -37.10 44.46 -29.91
N ARG A 4 -36.46 43.32 -29.63
CA ARG A 4 -35.75 43.09 -28.37
C ARG A 4 -34.27 43.44 -28.59
N LEU A 5 -33.81 44.38 -27.81
CA LEU A 5 -32.45 44.85 -27.72
C LEU A 5 -31.65 43.85 -26.86
N PHE A 6 -30.59 43.22 -27.40
CA PHE A 6 -29.65 42.45 -26.63
C PHE A 6 -28.56 43.37 -26.08
N LEU A 7 -28.47 43.47 -24.75
CA LEU A 7 -27.35 44.08 -24.08
C LEU A 7 -26.22 43.06 -23.99
N LEU A 8 -25.09 43.36 -24.63
CA LEU A 8 -23.82 42.70 -24.41
C LEU A 8 -23.17 43.26 -23.15
N ALA A 9 -22.98 42.45 -22.13
CA ALA A 9 -22.15 42.78 -20.98
C ALA A 9 -20.66 42.53 -21.35
N PRO A 10 -19.73 43.43 -20.97
CA PRO A 10 -18.32 43.21 -21.22
C PRO A 10 -17.75 42.17 -20.27
N LEU A 11 -17.10 41.15 -20.85
CA LEU A 11 -16.27 40.20 -20.14
C LEU A 11 -15.03 40.92 -19.60
N ALA A 12 -14.90 41.05 -18.29
CA ALA A 12 -13.68 41.53 -17.65
C ALA A 12 -12.63 40.43 -17.75
N LEU A 13 -11.65 40.61 -18.62
CA LEU A 13 -10.40 39.86 -18.61
C LEU A 13 -9.62 40.29 -17.36
N THR A 14 -9.59 39.42 -16.34
CA THR A 14 -8.59 39.52 -15.28
C THR A 14 -7.28 38.99 -15.83
N GLY A 15 -6.32 39.90 -16.02
CA GLY A 15 -4.98 39.60 -16.51
C GLY A 15 -4.24 38.69 -15.55
N LEU A 16 -3.78 37.56 -16.07
CA LEU A 16 -2.69 36.77 -15.49
C LEU A 16 -1.43 37.64 -15.56
N VAL A 17 -0.90 38.00 -14.40
CA VAL A 17 0.45 38.57 -14.31
C VAL A 17 1.42 37.44 -14.45
N ALA A 18 2.01 37.33 -15.64
CA ALA A 18 3.18 36.47 -15.86
C ALA A 18 4.38 37.10 -15.13
N CYS A 19 4.98 36.39 -14.20
CA CYS A 19 6.29 36.74 -13.65
C CYS A 19 7.36 36.57 -14.74
N GLY A 20 7.73 37.67 -15.39
CA GLY A 20 8.88 37.76 -16.29
C GLY A 20 10.14 38.03 -15.47
N GLY A 21 11.25 37.34 -15.82
CA GLY A 21 12.50 37.41 -15.08
C GLY A 21 13.15 38.78 -15.13
N ASP A 22 13.71 39.18 -14.00
CA ASP A 22 14.79 40.15 -13.92
C ASP A 22 15.74 39.71 -12.77
N ASN A 23 17.06 39.85 -13.04
CA ASN A 23 18.13 39.53 -12.09
C ASN A 23 18.18 40.62 -10.99
N GLY A 24 17.53 40.34 -9.87
CA GLY A 24 17.55 41.19 -8.68
C GLY A 24 17.04 40.41 -7.48
N GLU A 25 17.67 40.59 -6.34
CA GLU A 25 17.40 39.98 -5.04
C GLU A 25 15.92 39.56 -4.86
N THR A 26 15.66 38.26 -4.75
CA THR A 26 14.32 37.70 -4.50
C THR A 26 13.85 38.09 -3.11
N THR A 27 13.17 39.22 -3.01
CA THR A 27 12.20 39.43 -1.94
C THR A 27 11.14 38.32 -2.09
N SER A 28 10.79 37.65 -1.01
CA SER A 28 9.81 36.56 -0.98
C SER A 28 8.46 37.03 -1.57
N GLY A 29 8.29 36.87 -2.88
CA GLY A 29 7.03 37.10 -3.54
C GLY A 29 6.04 35.97 -3.19
N ASP A 30 4.75 36.30 -3.11
CA ASP A 30 3.69 35.33 -2.85
C ASP A 30 3.75 34.19 -3.85
N CYS A 31 3.96 32.96 -3.37
CA CYS A 31 4.02 31.74 -4.16
C CYS A 31 2.81 30.87 -3.84
N GLU A 32 2.07 30.43 -4.86
CA GLU A 32 0.96 29.50 -4.69
C GLU A 32 1.34 28.11 -5.20
N ILE A 33 1.11 27.09 -4.36
CA ILE A 33 1.27 25.68 -4.70
C ILE A 33 -0.03 24.92 -4.53
N ILE A 34 -0.22 23.88 -5.33
CA ILE A 34 -1.45 23.08 -5.38
C ILE A 34 -1.10 21.63 -5.10
N MET A 35 -1.83 21.01 -4.16
CA MET A 35 -1.79 19.58 -3.92
C MET A 35 -3.13 18.94 -4.28
N TRP A 36 -3.09 17.89 -5.09
CA TRP A 36 -4.29 17.09 -5.34
C TRP A 36 -4.32 15.85 -4.44
N HIS A 37 -5.48 15.54 -3.88
CA HIS A 37 -5.68 14.43 -2.97
C HIS A 37 -7.08 13.81 -3.12
N ASN A 38 -7.23 12.54 -2.69
CA ASN A 38 -8.52 11.83 -2.65
C ASN A 38 -8.95 11.49 -1.22
N SER A 39 -8.46 12.23 -0.24
CA SER A 39 -8.69 11.98 1.18
C SER A 39 -10.18 11.98 1.54
N ASN A 40 -10.59 11.14 2.49
CA ASN A 40 -11.90 11.26 3.12
C ASN A 40 -12.01 12.56 3.93
N ASP A 41 -13.20 12.87 4.41
CA ASP A 41 -13.46 14.18 5.04
C ASP A 41 -12.63 14.40 6.33
N THR A 42 -12.40 13.35 7.11
CA THR A 42 -11.57 13.42 8.33
C THR A 42 -10.11 13.75 8.00
N THR A 43 -9.53 13.05 7.04
CA THR A 43 -8.16 13.29 6.58
C THR A 43 -8.04 14.64 5.87
N ALA A 44 -9.05 15.05 5.10
CA ALA A 44 -9.07 16.36 4.46
C ALA A 44 -9.12 17.50 5.50
N ALA A 45 -9.87 17.36 6.59
CA ALA A 45 -9.88 18.31 7.68
C ALA A 45 -8.50 18.43 8.34
N LEU A 46 -7.81 17.31 8.57
CA LEU A 46 -6.43 17.33 9.10
C LEU A 46 -5.46 18.04 8.14
N LEU A 47 -5.54 17.76 6.83
CA LEU A 47 -4.71 18.43 5.83
C LEU A 47 -4.96 19.95 5.80
N ASN A 48 -6.21 20.41 5.93
CA ASN A 48 -6.53 21.83 6.03
C ASN A 48 -5.94 22.48 7.30
N ASN A 49 -5.88 21.74 8.43
CA ASN A 49 -5.20 22.22 9.64
C ASN A 49 -3.68 22.36 9.39
N PHE A 50 -3.08 21.40 8.69
CA PHE A 50 -1.67 21.50 8.30
C PHE A 50 -1.40 22.71 7.38
N VAL A 51 -2.25 22.95 6.39
CA VAL A 51 -2.15 24.11 5.51
C VAL A 51 -2.22 25.41 6.32
N THR A 52 -3.20 25.53 7.22
CA THR A 52 -3.37 26.72 8.08
C THR A 52 -2.12 26.97 8.92
N ALA A 53 -1.59 25.93 9.57
CA ALA A 53 -0.39 26.05 10.41
C ALA A 53 0.86 26.38 9.57
N PHE A 54 1.03 25.73 8.43
CA PHE A 54 2.14 25.98 7.51
C PHE A 54 2.17 27.41 6.99
N GLN A 55 1.01 27.92 6.55
CA GLN A 55 0.89 29.30 6.03
C GLN A 55 1.14 30.35 7.13
N ALA A 56 0.82 30.05 8.38
CA ALA A 56 1.14 30.93 9.50
C ALA A 56 2.66 31.05 9.72
N GLU A 57 3.42 29.98 9.50
CA GLU A 57 4.88 29.96 9.59
C GLU A 57 5.56 30.44 8.29
N ASN A 58 4.87 30.41 7.16
CA ASN A 58 5.37 30.76 5.83
C ASN A 58 4.41 31.73 5.11
N PRO A 59 4.27 32.97 5.57
CA PRO A 59 3.23 33.89 5.10
C PRO A 59 3.31 34.24 3.61
N GLY A 60 4.48 34.01 2.96
CA GLY A 60 4.65 34.18 1.50
C GLY A 60 4.29 32.94 0.66
N ILE A 61 3.80 31.86 1.27
CA ILE A 61 3.43 30.63 0.56
C ILE A 61 1.95 30.32 0.79
N LYS A 62 1.17 30.29 -0.28
CA LYS A 62 -0.24 29.84 -0.27
C LYS A 62 -0.30 28.39 -0.73
N VAL A 63 -1.03 27.56 -0.01
CA VAL A 63 -1.28 26.15 -0.38
C VAL A 63 -2.75 25.94 -0.65
N THR A 64 -3.06 25.40 -1.83
CA THR A 64 -4.43 25.05 -2.23
C THR A 64 -4.54 23.52 -2.31
N LEU A 65 -5.53 22.96 -1.60
CA LEU A 65 -5.85 21.53 -1.64
C LEU A 65 -7.03 21.30 -2.57
N ASN A 66 -6.84 20.48 -3.60
CA ASN A 66 -7.89 20.07 -4.53
C ASN A 66 -8.23 18.61 -4.31
N LYS A 67 -9.49 18.33 -3.96
CA LYS A 67 -10.00 16.98 -3.75
C LYS A 67 -10.45 16.39 -5.08
N GLU A 68 -9.76 15.30 -5.50
CA GLU A 68 -10.17 14.47 -6.63
C GLU A 68 -11.11 13.35 -6.17
N THR A 69 -12.15 13.10 -6.96
CA THR A 69 -13.09 12.00 -6.67
C THR A 69 -12.56 10.69 -7.24
N GLY A 70 -12.50 9.65 -6.40
CA GLY A 70 -12.04 8.32 -6.78
C GLY A 70 -10.81 7.88 -5.99
N ASP A 71 -10.02 7.02 -6.58
CA ASP A 71 -8.80 6.46 -6.02
C ASP A 71 -7.54 7.19 -6.52
N TYR A 72 -6.35 6.65 -6.21
CA TYR A 72 -5.08 7.22 -6.69
C TYR A 72 -4.93 7.18 -8.23
N ASN A 73 -5.62 6.26 -8.93
CA ASN A 73 -5.64 6.24 -10.39
C ASN A 73 -6.43 7.42 -10.96
N ALA A 74 -7.46 7.90 -10.24
CA ALA A 74 -8.18 9.11 -10.63
C ALA A 74 -7.26 10.34 -10.56
N ILE A 75 -6.46 10.48 -9.49
CA ILE A 75 -5.45 11.55 -9.38
C ILE A 75 -4.43 11.45 -10.52
N LEU A 76 -3.92 10.24 -10.81
CA LEU A 76 -2.99 10.02 -11.92
C LEU A 76 -3.61 10.46 -13.26
N THR A 77 -4.83 9.99 -13.56
CA THR A 77 -5.52 10.31 -14.83
C THR A 77 -5.74 11.80 -14.98
N ALA A 78 -6.20 12.48 -13.91
CA ALA A 78 -6.35 13.93 -13.89
C ALA A 78 -5.01 14.64 -14.09
N THR A 79 -3.94 14.17 -13.44
CA THR A 79 -2.59 14.74 -13.59
C THR A 79 -2.06 14.59 -15.01
N LEU A 80 -2.13 13.40 -15.61
CA LEU A 80 -1.68 13.15 -16.99
C LEU A 80 -2.44 14.02 -18.00
N THR A 81 -3.76 14.18 -17.81
CA THR A 81 -4.58 15.10 -18.61
C THR A 81 -4.15 16.53 -18.41
N GLY A 82 -3.92 16.92 -17.16
CA GLY A 82 -3.48 18.27 -16.77
C GLY A 82 -2.10 18.63 -17.30
N LEU A 83 -1.17 17.66 -17.36
CA LEU A 83 0.17 17.87 -17.94
C LEU A 83 0.09 18.32 -19.40
N THR A 84 -0.82 17.75 -20.17
CA THR A 84 -1.05 18.14 -21.56
C THR A 84 -1.71 19.53 -21.68
N ALA A 85 -2.58 19.89 -20.73
CA ALA A 85 -3.31 21.15 -20.70
C ALA A 85 -2.56 22.30 -19.98
N GLY A 86 -1.43 22.01 -19.33
CA GLY A 86 -0.69 22.99 -18.51
C GLY A 86 -1.32 23.27 -17.13
N ASN A 87 -2.26 22.44 -16.69
CA ASN A 87 -2.96 22.57 -15.39
C ASN A 87 -2.81 21.27 -14.58
N TYR A 88 -1.77 21.17 -13.80
CA TYR A 88 -1.42 20.01 -12.99
C TYR A 88 -0.91 20.45 -11.60
N PRO A 89 -0.93 19.57 -10.58
CA PRO A 89 -0.53 19.96 -9.22
C PRO A 89 0.98 20.18 -9.08
N ASP A 90 1.40 20.88 -8.02
CA ASP A 90 2.81 20.92 -7.59
C ASP A 90 3.20 19.68 -6.78
N LEU A 91 2.27 19.17 -5.97
CA LEU A 91 2.46 17.93 -5.21
C LEU A 91 1.47 16.88 -5.73
N PHE A 92 2.04 15.83 -6.31
CA PHE A 92 1.32 14.66 -6.78
C PHE A 92 1.33 13.58 -5.69
N LEU A 93 0.16 13.11 -5.31
CA LEU A 93 -0.04 12.00 -4.37
C LEU A 93 -0.38 10.72 -5.15
N GLY A 94 0.49 9.74 -5.11
CA GLY A 94 0.26 8.48 -5.81
C GLY A 94 1.29 7.39 -5.51
N TYR A 95 1.09 6.24 -6.12
CA TYR A 95 2.04 5.13 -6.01
C TYR A 95 3.28 5.38 -6.88
N PRO A 96 4.43 4.75 -6.58
CA PRO A 96 5.65 4.92 -7.35
C PRO A 96 5.50 4.64 -8.85
N ASP A 97 4.72 3.63 -9.23
CA ASP A 97 4.43 3.30 -10.64
C ASP A 97 3.64 4.40 -11.36
N SER A 98 2.83 5.18 -10.65
CA SER A 98 2.18 6.37 -11.18
C SER A 98 3.19 7.51 -11.38
N VAL A 99 4.13 7.69 -10.46
CA VAL A 99 5.22 8.68 -10.59
C VAL A 99 6.08 8.36 -11.80
N SER A 100 6.41 7.07 -12.02
CA SER A 100 7.17 6.63 -13.21
C SER A 100 6.50 7.05 -14.52
N GLN A 101 5.18 6.97 -14.62
CA GLN A 101 4.46 7.42 -15.81
C GLN A 101 4.55 8.95 -16.01
N ILE A 102 4.52 9.73 -14.92
CA ILE A 102 4.68 11.20 -14.99
C ILE A 102 6.11 11.56 -15.37
N MET A 103 7.12 10.76 -14.98
CA MET A 103 8.53 10.99 -15.35
C MET A 103 8.74 11.02 -16.86
N ASP A 104 7.99 10.26 -17.65
CA ASP A 104 8.06 10.25 -19.11
C ASP A 104 7.71 11.62 -19.75
N TYR A 105 6.98 12.46 -19.03
CA TYR A 105 6.71 13.86 -19.43
C TYR A 105 7.83 14.83 -19.04
N GLY A 106 8.89 14.34 -18.36
CA GLY A 106 10.00 15.19 -17.87
C GLY A 106 9.58 16.20 -16.79
N LYS A 107 8.46 15.91 -16.08
CA LYS A 107 7.83 16.86 -15.16
C LYS A 107 8.00 16.52 -13.68
N VAL A 108 8.67 15.43 -13.33
CA VAL A 108 8.99 15.13 -11.93
C VAL A 108 10.32 15.77 -11.57
N VAL A 109 10.39 16.42 -10.42
CA VAL A 109 11.59 17.06 -9.88
C VAL A 109 12.50 16.02 -9.27
N ASN A 110 13.80 16.03 -9.60
CA ASN A 110 14.80 15.31 -8.81
C ASN A 110 14.97 16.03 -7.47
N LEU A 111 14.64 15.34 -6.39
CA LEU A 111 14.60 15.90 -5.04
C LEU A 111 15.95 15.93 -4.34
N ASP A 112 16.99 15.30 -4.91
CA ASP A 112 18.33 15.26 -4.31
C ASP A 112 18.89 16.66 -4.09
N LYS A 113 18.56 17.61 -4.99
CA LYS A 113 18.95 19.03 -4.85
C LYS A 113 18.38 19.68 -3.58
N PHE A 114 17.16 19.28 -3.18
CA PHE A 114 16.55 19.79 -1.95
C PHE A 114 16.96 18.99 -0.72
N ILE A 115 17.06 17.66 -0.85
CA ILE A 115 17.43 16.77 0.26
C ILE A 115 18.82 17.15 0.79
N ASN A 116 19.75 17.46 -0.11
CA ASN A 116 21.16 17.77 0.19
C ASN A 116 21.44 19.28 0.34
N ASP A 117 20.43 20.13 0.25
CA ASP A 117 20.61 21.57 0.37
C ASP A 117 20.96 21.95 1.83
N PRO A 118 22.02 22.75 2.06
CA PRO A 118 22.49 23.07 3.42
C PRO A 118 21.54 23.97 4.23
N GLU A 119 20.62 24.69 3.57
CA GLU A 119 19.68 25.61 4.23
C GLU A 119 18.29 25.03 4.42
N VAL A 120 17.78 24.32 3.43
CA VAL A 120 16.42 23.81 3.42
C VAL A 120 16.32 22.29 3.41
N GLY A 121 17.44 21.59 3.28
CA GLY A 121 17.51 20.15 3.20
C GLY A 121 17.19 19.44 4.50
N TRP A 122 17.38 18.15 4.50
CA TRP A 122 17.35 17.31 5.69
C TRP A 122 18.74 17.24 6.31
N THR A 123 18.78 17.25 7.64
CA THR A 123 19.98 16.85 8.37
C THR A 123 20.22 15.34 8.24
N LYS A 124 21.39 14.88 8.66
CA LYS A 124 21.67 13.46 8.72
C LYS A 124 20.66 12.73 9.63
N GLU A 125 20.34 13.36 10.76
CA GLU A 125 19.39 12.86 11.75
C GLU A 125 17.98 12.76 11.16
N ASP A 126 17.55 13.75 10.37
CA ASP A 126 16.26 13.70 9.65
C ASP A 126 16.17 12.51 8.69
N LEU A 127 17.27 12.19 8.00
CA LEU A 127 17.32 11.07 7.05
C LEU A 127 17.35 9.72 7.79
N GLU A 128 18.11 9.61 8.88
CA GLU A 128 18.19 8.41 9.71
C GLU A 128 16.86 8.14 10.46
N ASP A 129 16.03 9.18 10.66
CA ASP A 129 14.69 9.07 11.24
C ASP A 129 13.64 8.49 10.29
N ILE A 130 13.94 8.38 8.99
CA ILE A 130 13.03 7.78 8.01
C ILE A 130 13.47 6.34 7.71
N PRO A 131 12.57 5.35 7.72
CA PRO A 131 12.91 4.00 7.31
C PRO A 131 13.60 3.95 5.95
N GLU A 132 14.77 3.32 5.88
CA GLU A 132 15.59 3.25 4.67
C GLU A 132 14.81 2.69 3.46
N ALA A 133 13.94 1.70 3.72
CA ALA A 133 13.08 1.10 2.68
C ALA A 133 12.14 2.13 2.03
N TYR A 134 11.69 3.13 2.76
CA TYR A 134 10.82 4.19 2.23
C TYR A 134 11.60 5.18 1.34
N ILE A 135 12.84 5.50 1.71
CA ILE A 135 13.72 6.35 0.87
C ILE A 135 14.12 5.59 -0.40
N LYS A 136 14.53 4.32 -0.26
CA LYS A 136 14.90 3.47 -1.40
C LYS A 136 13.77 3.29 -2.41
N GLU A 137 12.52 3.23 -1.96
CA GLU A 137 11.38 3.19 -2.88
C GLU A 137 11.34 4.43 -3.77
N GLY A 138 11.59 5.62 -3.21
CA GLY A 138 11.65 6.89 -3.94
C GLY A 138 12.87 7.06 -4.84
N GLN A 139 13.81 6.11 -4.80
CA GLN A 139 15.02 6.06 -5.63
C GLN A 139 14.99 4.90 -6.64
N ASN A 140 14.02 4.02 -6.55
CA ASN A 140 13.98 2.78 -7.35
C ASN A 140 13.27 2.99 -8.71
N TYR A 141 13.59 4.09 -9.39
CA TYR A 141 13.05 4.46 -10.70
C TYR A 141 14.02 4.17 -11.84
N GLN A 142 13.53 4.32 -13.08
CA GLN A 142 14.31 4.15 -14.31
C GLN A 142 15.41 5.20 -14.50
N ILE A 143 15.41 6.27 -13.74
CA ILE A 143 16.42 7.35 -13.78
C ILE A 143 17.01 7.47 -12.38
N GLU A 144 18.34 7.60 -12.29
CA GLU A 144 19.05 7.77 -11.01
C GLU A 144 18.61 9.06 -10.30
N GLY A 145 18.40 8.98 -9.00
CA GLY A 145 18.00 10.07 -8.12
C GLY A 145 16.74 9.76 -7.32
N THR A 146 16.33 10.69 -6.45
CA THR A 146 15.14 10.61 -5.61
C THR A 146 14.00 11.40 -6.26
N TYR A 147 12.91 10.74 -6.61
CA TYR A 147 11.78 11.35 -7.34
C TYR A 147 10.45 11.32 -6.60
N SER A 148 10.37 10.57 -5.52
CA SER A 148 9.24 10.61 -4.59
C SER A 148 9.71 10.37 -3.16
N LEU A 149 8.87 10.73 -2.20
CA LEU A 149 9.16 10.59 -0.79
C LEU A 149 7.95 10.03 -0.04
N PRO A 150 8.18 9.30 1.06
CA PRO A 150 7.11 8.62 1.76
C PRO A 150 6.07 9.59 2.31
N TYR A 151 4.79 9.19 2.27
CA TYR A 151 3.71 9.97 2.86
C TYR A 151 2.73 9.08 3.63
N ALA A 152 1.89 8.32 2.95
CA ALA A 152 0.90 7.46 3.58
C ALA A 152 1.34 5.99 3.44
N LYS A 153 2.29 5.57 4.25
CA LYS A 153 2.90 4.25 4.15
C LYS A 153 2.11 3.18 4.89
N SER A 154 2.08 1.99 4.30
CA SER A 154 1.46 0.79 4.85
C SER A 154 2.24 -0.44 4.42
N THR A 155 1.86 -1.58 4.97
CA THR A 155 2.36 -2.89 4.56
C THR A 155 1.22 -3.91 4.64
N GLU A 156 1.49 -5.19 4.46
CA GLU A 156 0.52 -6.24 4.70
C GLU A 156 0.77 -6.91 6.06
N ALA A 157 -0.31 -7.37 6.67
CA ALA A 157 -0.31 -8.11 7.92
C ALA A 157 -1.26 -9.29 7.81
N MET A 158 -1.03 -10.34 8.58
CA MET A 158 -1.95 -11.44 8.72
C MET A 158 -2.89 -11.18 9.91
N TYR A 159 -4.13 -10.84 9.63
CA TYR A 159 -5.20 -10.78 10.62
C TYR A 159 -5.66 -12.19 10.90
N TYR A 160 -5.69 -12.60 12.17
CA TYR A 160 -6.14 -13.94 12.53
C TYR A 160 -7.19 -13.95 13.64
N ASN A 161 -8.12 -14.89 13.53
CA ASN A 161 -9.17 -15.05 14.52
C ASN A 161 -8.60 -15.57 15.83
N LYS A 162 -8.84 -14.87 16.95
CA LYS A 162 -8.34 -15.25 18.28
C LYS A 162 -8.85 -16.60 18.78
N VAL A 163 -9.87 -17.17 18.16
CA VAL A 163 -10.32 -18.54 18.45
C VAL A 163 -9.22 -19.58 18.32
N LEU A 164 -8.17 -19.25 17.56
CA LEU A 164 -6.98 -20.11 17.37
C LEU A 164 -6.10 -20.16 18.62
N ILE A 165 -6.08 -19.12 19.44
CA ILE A 165 -5.22 -19.08 20.64
C ILE A 165 -5.76 -20.05 21.70
N GLY A 166 -4.89 -20.95 22.14
CA GLY A 166 -5.24 -22.01 23.08
C GLY A 166 -5.91 -23.23 22.44
N LEU A 167 -6.13 -23.23 21.11
CA LEU A 167 -6.67 -24.39 20.40
C LEU A 167 -5.66 -25.53 20.39
N ASP A 168 -6.07 -26.69 20.93
CA ASP A 168 -5.26 -27.90 20.92
C ASP A 168 -5.59 -28.74 19.69
N LEU A 169 -4.60 -28.91 18.82
CA LEU A 169 -4.67 -29.73 17.59
C LEU A 169 -3.79 -30.98 17.68
N SER A 170 -3.28 -31.34 18.85
CA SER A 170 -2.37 -32.46 19.03
C SER A 170 -2.99 -33.81 18.64
N SER A 171 -4.31 -33.93 18.71
CA SER A 171 -5.05 -35.13 18.25
C SER A 171 -5.15 -35.24 16.73
N GLN A 172 -4.97 -34.12 15.98
CA GLN A 172 -4.93 -34.08 14.53
C GLN A 172 -3.51 -34.23 14.02
N ASP A 173 -2.57 -33.49 14.61
CA ASP A 173 -1.13 -33.60 14.34
C ASP A 173 -0.32 -33.14 15.58
N ALA A 174 0.32 -34.08 16.24
CA ALA A 174 1.12 -33.84 17.44
C ALA A 174 2.42 -33.05 17.17
N THR A 175 2.76 -32.75 15.92
CA THR A 175 3.94 -31.93 15.58
C THR A 175 3.63 -30.43 15.55
N ILE A 176 2.35 -30.04 15.44
CA ILE A 176 1.93 -28.65 15.46
C ILE A 176 2.24 -28.07 16.84
N ASN A 177 2.96 -26.94 16.84
CA ASN A 177 3.40 -26.25 18.06
C ASN A 177 4.02 -27.22 19.11
N GLY A 178 4.76 -28.24 18.65
CA GLY A 178 5.36 -29.26 19.53
C GLY A 178 4.35 -30.07 20.36
N GLY A 179 3.12 -30.23 19.87
CA GLY A 179 2.04 -30.93 20.56
C GLY A 179 1.35 -30.11 21.67
N SER A 180 1.63 -28.81 21.72
CA SER A 180 1.01 -27.85 22.66
C SER A 180 -0.09 -27.06 21.98
N PRO A 181 -1.06 -26.48 22.74
CA PRO A 181 -2.06 -25.56 22.20
C PRO A 181 -1.41 -24.39 21.43
N LEU A 182 -2.10 -23.91 20.38
CA LEU A 182 -1.61 -22.81 19.55
C LEU A 182 -1.37 -21.54 20.38
N THR A 183 -0.24 -20.88 20.12
CA THR A 183 0.17 -19.63 20.77
C THR A 183 0.32 -18.50 19.76
N GLU A 184 0.33 -17.26 20.23
CA GLU A 184 0.65 -16.09 19.40
C GLU A 184 2.04 -16.21 18.76
N ASP A 185 3.02 -16.71 19.52
CA ASP A 185 4.39 -16.89 19.02
C ASP A 185 4.44 -17.91 17.87
N TYR A 186 3.72 -19.02 18.00
CA TYR A 186 3.61 -20.02 16.93
C TYR A 186 3.02 -19.39 15.66
N ILE A 187 1.91 -18.62 15.77
CA ILE A 187 1.27 -17.97 14.63
C ILE A 187 2.18 -16.91 14.00
N ASN A 188 2.94 -16.16 14.79
CA ASN A 188 3.88 -15.15 14.30
C ASN A 188 5.11 -15.72 13.59
N ASN A 189 5.41 -17.01 13.75
CA ASN A 189 6.58 -17.66 13.18
C ASN A 189 6.22 -18.73 12.12
N LEU A 190 4.98 -18.74 11.62
CA LEU A 190 4.54 -19.68 10.59
C LEU A 190 5.36 -19.56 9.31
N THR A 191 5.72 -20.71 8.74
CA THR A 191 6.14 -20.81 7.34
C THR A 191 4.97 -21.21 6.46
N TRP A 192 5.06 -20.96 5.14
CA TRP A 192 4.03 -21.41 4.19
C TRP A 192 3.92 -22.92 4.17
N GLU A 193 5.06 -23.60 4.29
CA GLU A 193 5.16 -25.05 4.31
C GLU A 193 4.46 -25.65 5.54
N GLU A 194 4.64 -25.03 6.70
CA GLU A 194 3.94 -25.46 7.92
C GLU A 194 2.46 -25.12 7.89
N LEU A 195 2.10 -23.94 7.41
CA LEU A 195 0.70 -23.49 7.28
C LEU A 195 -0.10 -24.44 6.38
N PHE A 196 0.39 -24.70 5.16
CA PHE A 196 -0.36 -25.51 4.19
C PHE A 196 -0.14 -27.02 4.38
N GLY A 197 1.02 -27.43 4.88
CA GLY A 197 1.36 -28.86 5.05
C GLY A 197 0.87 -29.47 6.35
N LYS A 198 0.67 -28.67 7.40
CA LYS A 198 0.28 -29.17 8.74
C LYS A 198 -0.93 -28.47 9.32
N LEU A 199 -0.86 -27.13 9.52
CA LEU A 199 -1.88 -26.41 10.26
C LEU A 199 -3.23 -26.41 9.54
N CYS A 200 -3.28 -26.12 8.24
CA CYS A 200 -4.54 -26.14 7.49
C CYS A 200 -5.21 -27.52 7.45
N PRO A 201 -4.49 -28.63 7.13
CA PRO A 201 -5.08 -29.97 7.24
C PRO A 201 -5.66 -30.30 8.62
N ALA A 202 -4.94 -29.95 9.68
CA ALA A 202 -5.39 -30.21 11.06
C ALA A 202 -6.63 -29.36 11.41
N LEU A 203 -6.66 -28.08 11.00
CA LEU A 203 -7.82 -27.23 11.19
C LEU A 203 -9.05 -27.76 10.44
N VAL A 204 -8.89 -28.24 9.20
CA VAL A 204 -10.00 -28.88 8.47
C VAL A 204 -10.50 -30.11 9.22
N ALA A 205 -9.59 -30.99 9.64
CA ALA A 205 -9.96 -32.19 10.40
C ALA A 205 -10.68 -31.84 11.72
N TYR A 206 -10.20 -30.83 12.44
CA TYR A 206 -10.82 -30.32 13.66
C TYR A 206 -12.23 -29.75 13.38
N ASN A 207 -12.36 -28.84 12.42
CA ASN A 207 -13.64 -28.19 12.12
C ASN A 207 -14.72 -29.18 11.64
N ASN A 208 -14.30 -30.25 10.93
CA ASN A 208 -15.22 -31.27 10.45
C ASN A 208 -15.78 -32.18 11.57
N GLN A 209 -15.15 -32.17 12.74
CA GLN A 209 -15.64 -32.93 13.93
C GLN A 209 -16.65 -32.11 14.74
N LEU A 210 -16.78 -30.81 14.45
CA LEU A 210 -17.67 -29.91 15.18
C LEU A 210 -19.07 -29.91 14.57
N GLU A 211 -20.07 -29.75 15.41
CA GLU A 211 -21.43 -29.43 15.00
C GLU A 211 -21.45 -28.07 14.30
N ASP A 212 -22.39 -27.86 13.37
CA ASP A 212 -22.43 -26.62 12.55
C ASP A 212 -22.46 -25.34 13.38
N SER A 213 -23.11 -25.34 14.53
CA SER A 213 -23.13 -24.18 15.44
C SER A 213 -21.79 -23.89 16.14
N GLN A 214 -20.88 -24.86 16.18
CA GLN A 214 -19.60 -24.82 16.86
C GLN A 214 -18.43 -24.56 15.88
N LYS A 215 -18.68 -24.66 14.58
CA LYS A 215 -17.64 -24.45 13.55
C LYS A 215 -16.92 -23.14 13.73
N ILE A 216 -15.60 -23.19 13.63
CA ILE A 216 -14.74 -22.02 13.83
C ILE A 216 -14.62 -21.16 12.57
N TRP A 217 -14.94 -21.68 11.39
CA TRP A 217 -15.22 -20.91 10.17
C TRP A 217 -16.34 -21.58 9.35
N LEU A 218 -16.92 -20.81 8.42
CA LEU A 218 -18.04 -21.21 7.57
C LEU A 218 -17.73 -20.89 6.10
N PRO A 219 -18.38 -21.54 5.12
CA PRO A 219 -18.32 -21.11 3.73
C PRO A 219 -18.75 -19.65 3.56
N ASN A 220 -18.20 -18.97 2.56
CA ASN A 220 -18.69 -17.64 2.21
C ASN A 220 -20.07 -17.69 1.51
N ASP A 221 -20.65 -16.51 1.27
CA ASP A 221 -21.99 -16.37 0.68
C ASP A 221 -22.10 -16.95 -0.75
N LYS A 222 -20.97 -17.26 -1.41
CA LYS A 222 -20.90 -17.90 -2.73
C LYS A 222 -20.53 -19.39 -2.65
N GLY A 223 -20.44 -19.95 -1.43
CA GLY A 223 -20.07 -21.34 -1.20
C GLY A 223 -18.57 -21.65 -1.25
N TYR A 224 -17.70 -20.64 -1.32
CA TYR A 224 -16.26 -20.84 -1.18
C TYR A 224 -15.91 -21.09 0.28
N GLU A 225 -15.09 -22.10 0.50
CA GLU A 225 -14.50 -22.40 1.79
C GLU A 225 -12.97 -22.17 1.71
N SER A 226 -12.40 -21.53 2.71
CA SER A 226 -10.95 -21.36 2.82
C SER A 226 -10.56 -21.08 4.26
N ILE A 227 -9.34 -21.43 4.63
CA ILE A 227 -8.77 -21.11 5.94
C ILE A 227 -8.04 -19.79 5.90
N VAL A 228 -7.26 -19.59 4.82
CA VAL A 228 -6.43 -18.40 4.60
C VAL A 228 -6.94 -17.66 3.37
N ALA A 229 -7.09 -16.35 3.49
CA ALA A 229 -7.35 -15.48 2.36
C ALA A 229 -6.26 -14.41 2.20
N TRP A 230 -6.05 -13.92 0.98
CA TRP A 230 -5.17 -12.80 0.70
C TRP A 230 -5.89 -11.75 -0.15
N SER A 231 -5.92 -10.52 0.32
CA SER A 231 -6.73 -9.43 -0.26
C SER A 231 -6.31 -9.03 -1.67
N SER A 232 -5.03 -9.15 -1.99
CA SER A 232 -4.45 -8.72 -3.27
C SER A 232 -3.78 -9.87 -3.98
N ASP A 233 -4.33 -10.29 -5.12
CA ASP A 233 -3.72 -11.31 -5.98
C ASP A 233 -2.32 -10.91 -6.44
N ALA A 234 -2.13 -9.64 -6.83
CA ALA A 234 -0.82 -9.14 -7.24
C ALA A 234 0.19 -9.12 -6.10
N ASN A 235 -0.18 -8.61 -4.91
CA ASN A 235 0.73 -8.59 -3.76
C ASN A 235 1.13 -10.01 -3.35
N CYS A 236 0.18 -10.94 -3.34
CA CYS A 236 0.45 -12.33 -3.04
C CYS A 236 1.53 -12.90 -3.97
N PHE A 237 1.32 -12.77 -5.29
CA PHE A 237 2.29 -13.26 -6.28
C PHE A 237 3.67 -12.63 -6.09
N ILE A 238 3.73 -11.29 -5.99
CA ILE A 238 4.99 -10.54 -5.92
C ILE A 238 5.73 -10.82 -4.61
N THR A 239 5.01 -10.83 -3.47
CA THR A 239 5.60 -11.11 -2.16
C THR A 239 6.18 -12.53 -2.09
N LEU A 240 5.47 -13.52 -2.63
CA LEU A 240 5.98 -14.89 -2.66
C LEU A 240 7.18 -15.02 -3.59
N CYS A 241 7.21 -14.35 -4.74
CA CYS A 241 8.42 -14.29 -5.56
C CYS A 241 9.60 -13.74 -4.77
N GLU A 242 9.44 -12.63 -4.04
CA GLU A 242 10.49 -12.02 -3.24
C GLU A 242 10.95 -12.94 -2.10
N GLN A 243 10.02 -13.59 -1.38
CA GLN A 243 10.34 -14.49 -0.27
C GLN A 243 11.11 -15.73 -0.72
N TYR A 244 10.69 -16.35 -1.84
CA TYR A 244 11.37 -17.55 -2.37
C TYR A 244 12.63 -17.20 -3.16
N GLY A 245 12.87 -15.91 -3.50
CA GLY A 245 13.97 -15.48 -4.35
C GLY A 245 13.73 -15.80 -5.83
N TYR A 246 12.47 -15.78 -6.26
CA TYR A 246 12.07 -15.98 -7.65
C TYR A 246 11.94 -14.64 -8.37
N ASP A 247 12.23 -14.65 -9.66
CA ASP A 247 12.19 -13.43 -10.48
C ASP A 247 10.74 -13.00 -10.76
N TYR A 248 10.46 -11.70 -10.55
CA TYR A 248 9.21 -11.06 -10.93
C TYR A 248 9.42 -10.06 -12.06
N THR A 249 10.09 -8.95 -11.80
CA THR A 249 10.50 -7.93 -12.77
C THR A 249 11.90 -7.44 -12.46
N LYS A 250 12.60 -6.92 -13.47
CA LYS A 250 13.92 -6.30 -13.33
C LYS A 250 13.95 -4.95 -14.05
N LEU A 251 14.74 -4.05 -13.58
CA LEU A 251 15.10 -2.82 -14.28
C LEU A 251 16.43 -3.06 -14.99
N ASN A 252 16.45 -2.83 -16.30
CA ASN A 252 17.68 -2.73 -17.06
C ASN A 252 18.27 -1.32 -16.85
N THR A 253 19.29 -1.22 -16.03
CA THR A 253 19.91 0.07 -15.65
C THR A 253 20.64 0.78 -16.80
N GLU A 254 21.02 0.05 -17.85
CA GLU A 254 21.67 0.64 -19.03
C GLU A 254 20.66 1.36 -19.94
N THR A 255 19.45 0.81 -20.05
CA THR A 255 18.41 1.34 -20.95
C THR A 255 17.30 2.08 -20.22
N GLY A 256 17.23 1.99 -18.90
CA GLY A 256 16.11 2.49 -18.08
C GLY A 256 14.79 1.73 -18.31
N LYS A 257 14.82 0.60 -19.04
CA LYS A 257 13.62 -0.17 -19.37
C LYS A 257 13.34 -1.28 -18.36
N GLY A 258 12.08 -1.49 -18.09
CA GLY A 258 11.63 -2.64 -17.35
C GLY A 258 11.75 -3.94 -18.16
N VAL A 259 11.95 -5.05 -17.44
CA VAL A 259 11.96 -6.39 -18.01
C VAL A 259 11.08 -7.28 -17.16
N PRO A 260 9.92 -7.74 -17.65
CA PRO A 260 9.16 -8.77 -16.97
C PRO A 260 9.97 -10.08 -16.99
N THR A 261 10.11 -10.74 -15.86
CA THR A 261 10.87 -11.99 -15.71
C THR A 261 10.07 -13.10 -15.05
N PHE A 262 8.80 -12.83 -14.74
CA PHE A 262 7.95 -13.75 -13.99
C PHE A 262 7.53 -15.01 -14.76
N ASN A 263 7.65 -15.06 -16.08
CA ASN A 263 7.34 -16.27 -16.87
C ASN A 263 8.50 -17.27 -16.81
N ASN A 264 8.62 -17.96 -15.68
CA ASN A 264 9.69 -18.93 -15.42
C ASN A 264 9.15 -20.18 -14.71
N ALA A 265 9.95 -21.25 -14.65
CA ALA A 265 9.55 -22.53 -14.08
C ALA A 265 9.24 -22.44 -12.58
N ASN A 266 9.99 -21.63 -11.84
CA ASN A 266 9.82 -21.50 -10.39
C ASN A 266 8.45 -20.89 -10.05
N ASN A 267 8.06 -19.83 -10.76
CA ASN A 267 6.77 -19.17 -10.56
C ASN A 267 5.59 -20.06 -10.99
N LYS A 268 5.77 -20.90 -12.02
CA LYS A 268 4.75 -21.89 -12.40
C LYS A 268 4.59 -22.98 -11.34
N ALA A 269 5.68 -23.43 -10.74
CA ALA A 269 5.65 -24.38 -9.62
C ALA A 269 5.01 -23.77 -8.38
N LEU A 270 5.33 -22.51 -8.05
CA LEU A 270 4.69 -21.75 -6.98
C LEU A 270 3.17 -21.67 -7.18
N MET A 271 2.74 -21.31 -8.39
CA MET A 271 1.30 -21.26 -8.72
C MET A 271 0.62 -22.61 -8.60
N LYS A 272 1.33 -23.72 -8.88
CA LYS A 272 0.79 -25.07 -8.66
C LYS A 272 0.55 -25.34 -7.18
N THR A 273 1.49 -24.98 -6.32
CA THR A 273 1.34 -25.09 -4.87
C THR A 273 0.14 -24.29 -4.35
N LEU A 274 -0.03 -23.06 -4.81
CA LEU A 274 -1.17 -22.22 -4.43
C LEU A 274 -2.51 -22.75 -4.97
N TYR A 275 -2.52 -23.26 -6.19
CA TYR A 275 -3.69 -23.92 -6.77
C TYR A 275 -4.09 -25.16 -5.96
N GLU A 276 -3.14 -26.01 -5.60
CA GLU A 276 -3.38 -27.19 -4.76
C GLU A 276 -3.91 -26.79 -3.37
N ALA A 277 -3.35 -25.74 -2.75
CA ALA A 277 -3.86 -25.20 -1.51
C ALA A 277 -5.30 -24.63 -1.68
N HIS A 278 -5.61 -24.01 -2.81
CA HIS A 278 -6.95 -23.51 -3.12
C HIS A 278 -7.97 -24.65 -3.29
N VAL A 279 -7.63 -25.67 -4.06
CA VAL A 279 -8.50 -26.85 -4.27
C VAL A 279 -8.76 -27.60 -2.96
N ASN A 280 -7.74 -27.66 -2.09
CA ASN A 280 -7.87 -28.25 -0.75
C ASN A 280 -8.58 -27.36 0.27
N LYS A 281 -9.05 -26.16 -0.14
CA LYS A 281 -9.74 -25.17 0.74
C LYS A 281 -8.84 -24.59 1.84
N TYR A 282 -7.53 -24.61 1.65
CA TYR A 282 -6.58 -24.01 2.59
C TYR A 282 -6.36 -22.53 2.31
N PHE A 283 -6.42 -22.13 1.03
CA PHE A 283 -6.03 -20.79 0.56
C PHE A 283 -6.99 -20.25 -0.50
N THR A 284 -7.21 -18.93 -0.48
CA THR A 284 -7.89 -18.21 -1.56
C THR A 284 -7.38 -16.77 -1.65
N THR A 285 -7.76 -16.07 -2.73
CA THR A 285 -7.56 -14.64 -2.89
C THR A 285 -8.89 -13.95 -3.21
N TYR A 286 -8.88 -12.63 -3.37
CA TYR A 286 -10.06 -11.90 -3.83
C TYR A 286 -10.66 -12.50 -5.10
N LYS A 287 -9.83 -12.73 -6.13
CA LYS A 287 -10.29 -13.33 -7.39
C LYS A 287 -10.57 -14.83 -7.25
N GLY A 288 -9.76 -15.56 -6.50
CA GLY A 288 -9.97 -16.97 -6.20
C GLY A 288 -11.31 -17.21 -5.48
N ALA A 289 -11.76 -16.28 -4.64
CA ALA A 289 -13.07 -16.30 -3.99
C ALA A 289 -14.21 -15.69 -4.83
N GLY A 290 -14.05 -15.65 -6.15
CA GLY A 290 -15.05 -15.12 -7.08
C GLY A 290 -15.36 -13.64 -6.90
N GLY A 291 -14.35 -12.82 -6.53
CA GLY A 291 -14.48 -11.39 -6.29
C GLY A 291 -15.13 -11.07 -4.93
N SER A 292 -14.94 -11.91 -3.93
CA SER A 292 -15.35 -11.61 -2.55
C SER A 292 -14.23 -10.90 -1.81
N TYR A 293 -14.55 -9.76 -1.16
CA TYR A 293 -13.57 -9.05 -0.34
C TYR A 293 -13.17 -9.89 0.86
N THR A 294 -11.89 -10.20 0.97
CA THR A 294 -11.35 -11.14 1.97
C THR A 294 -11.48 -10.61 3.39
N ASN A 295 -11.32 -9.31 3.62
CA ASN A 295 -11.62 -8.66 4.88
C ASN A 295 -13.09 -8.82 5.31
N SER A 296 -14.02 -8.79 4.36
CA SER A 296 -15.44 -9.08 4.63
C SER A 296 -15.67 -10.55 4.97
N MET A 297 -14.98 -11.47 4.26
CA MET A 297 -15.01 -12.90 4.60
C MET A 297 -14.47 -13.13 6.01
N PHE A 298 -13.35 -12.50 6.38
CA PHE A 298 -12.77 -12.58 7.71
C PHE A 298 -13.75 -12.05 8.77
N SER A 299 -14.27 -10.84 8.58
CA SER A 299 -15.22 -10.21 9.51
C SER A 299 -16.48 -11.04 9.74
N LYS A 300 -16.91 -11.81 8.74
CA LYS A 300 -18.07 -12.74 8.81
C LYS A 300 -17.71 -14.15 9.29
N LYS A 301 -16.49 -14.40 9.77
CA LYS A 301 -16.03 -15.73 10.20
C LYS A 301 -15.99 -16.76 9.05
N GLN A 302 -15.71 -16.31 7.83
CA GLN A 302 -15.66 -17.18 6.64
C GLN A 302 -14.23 -17.63 6.31
N VAL A 303 -13.22 -17.04 6.95
CA VAL A 303 -11.82 -17.48 6.97
C VAL A 303 -11.23 -17.26 8.36
N LEU A 304 -10.18 -17.99 8.70
CA LEU A 304 -9.47 -17.85 9.99
C LEU A 304 -8.31 -16.86 9.92
N PHE A 305 -7.70 -16.75 8.75
CA PHE A 305 -6.60 -15.83 8.48
C PHE A 305 -6.93 -14.98 7.25
N ASP A 306 -6.66 -13.69 7.31
CA ASP A 306 -6.72 -12.79 6.15
C ASP A 306 -5.46 -11.95 6.06
N ILE A 307 -4.77 -12.03 4.93
CA ILE A 307 -3.59 -11.20 4.66
C ILE A 307 -4.04 -9.98 3.89
N GLY A 308 -3.89 -8.82 4.52
CA GLY A 308 -4.34 -7.56 3.95
C GLY A 308 -3.56 -6.35 4.43
N SER A 309 -3.84 -5.23 3.77
CA SER A 309 -3.15 -3.97 4.03
C SER A 309 -3.42 -3.44 5.44
N THR A 310 -2.37 -2.98 6.12
CA THR A 310 -2.48 -2.22 7.38
C THR A 310 -3.23 -0.89 7.18
N GLY A 311 -3.12 -0.26 6.01
CA GLY A 311 -3.91 0.93 5.66
C GLY A 311 -5.42 0.66 5.51
N GLY A 312 -5.82 -0.62 5.42
CA GLY A 312 -7.21 -1.08 5.39
C GLY A 312 -7.76 -1.52 6.75
N GLY A 313 -7.05 -1.26 7.85
CA GLY A 313 -7.39 -1.75 9.19
C GLY A 313 -8.82 -1.46 9.63
N GLN A 314 -9.39 -0.32 9.22
CA GLN A 314 -10.78 0.04 9.51
C GLN A 314 -11.80 -1.03 9.05
N TYR A 315 -11.49 -1.79 8.00
CA TYR A 315 -12.38 -2.81 7.44
C TYR A 315 -12.44 -4.09 8.28
N TYR A 316 -11.55 -4.26 9.24
CA TYR A 316 -11.56 -5.36 10.20
C TYR A 316 -12.20 -4.98 11.54
N SER A 317 -12.48 -3.70 11.78
CA SER A 317 -13.02 -3.21 13.04
C SER A 317 -14.53 -3.43 13.17
N GLY A 318 -15.05 -3.26 14.38
CA GLY A 318 -16.46 -3.42 14.71
C GLY A 318 -17.42 -2.47 13.97
N SER A 319 -16.92 -1.37 13.40
CA SER A 319 -17.70 -0.48 12.52
C SER A 319 -18.23 -1.20 11.27
N ASN A 320 -17.61 -2.31 10.87
CA ASN A 320 -18.03 -3.18 9.77
C ASN A 320 -18.78 -4.45 10.26
N ASN A 321 -19.38 -4.43 11.44
CA ASN A 321 -20.08 -5.57 12.04
C ASN A 321 -19.22 -6.84 12.15
N THR A 322 -17.93 -6.68 12.49
CA THR A 322 -17.00 -7.78 12.65
C THR A 322 -17.48 -8.74 13.74
N LEU A 323 -17.66 -10.02 13.37
CA LEU A 323 -18.10 -11.10 14.27
C LEU A 323 -16.95 -11.73 15.05
N VAL A 324 -15.71 -11.49 14.64
CA VAL A 324 -14.51 -12.14 15.20
C VAL A 324 -13.71 -11.19 16.07
N ASP A 325 -13.17 -11.72 17.15
CA ASP A 325 -12.03 -11.17 17.86
C ASP A 325 -10.77 -11.54 17.09
N PHE A 326 -9.88 -10.58 16.85
CA PHE A 326 -8.69 -10.85 16.07
C PHE A 326 -7.45 -10.23 16.66
N GLN A 327 -6.32 -10.73 16.20
CA GLN A 327 -5.00 -10.15 16.38
C GLN A 327 -4.27 -10.09 15.04
N ILE A 328 -3.18 -9.34 15.02
CA ILE A 328 -2.33 -9.14 13.86
C ILE A 328 -1.00 -9.87 14.07
N ALA A 329 -0.61 -10.67 13.11
CA ALA A 329 0.65 -11.40 13.06
C ALA A 329 1.46 -11.03 11.82
N LYS A 330 2.73 -11.43 11.79
CA LYS A 330 3.54 -11.44 10.58
C LYS A 330 2.90 -12.35 9.54
N ILE A 331 3.03 -11.98 8.27
CA ILE A 331 2.65 -12.90 7.18
C ILE A 331 3.61 -14.11 7.22
N PRO A 332 3.15 -15.31 6.89
CA PRO A 332 4.03 -16.47 6.80
C PRO A 332 5.18 -16.23 5.81
N HIS A 333 6.28 -16.88 6.01
CA HIS A 333 7.45 -16.77 5.14
C HIS A 333 7.87 -18.14 4.59
N ALA A 334 8.64 -18.15 3.53
CA ALA A 334 9.20 -19.38 2.96
C ALA A 334 10.19 -20.02 3.95
N GLU A 335 10.13 -21.34 4.12
CA GLU A 335 10.99 -22.08 5.07
C GLU A 335 12.48 -21.83 4.78
N GLY A 336 13.26 -21.54 5.83
CA GLY A 336 14.69 -21.24 5.72
C GLY A 336 15.05 -19.93 5.03
N LYS A 337 14.07 -19.08 4.73
CA LYS A 337 14.28 -17.76 4.14
C LYS A 337 13.97 -16.64 5.14
N LYS A 338 14.45 -15.43 4.83
CA LYS A 338 14.05 -14.24 5.57
C LYS A 338 12.59 -13.89 5.27
N ALA A 339 11.89 -13.47 6.27
CA ALA A 339 10.60 -12.84 6.08
C ALA A 339 10.74 -11.62 5.15
N LYS A 340 9.76 -11.45 4.27
CA LYS A 340 9.66 -10.29 3.40
C LYS A 340 8.20 -9.87 3.33
N VAL A 341 7.95 -8.57 3.39
CA VAL A 341 6.63 -8.00 3.29
C VAL A 341 6.67 -6.73 2.44
N ILE A 342 5.67 -6.54 1.61
CA ILE A 342 5.65 -5.43 0.66
C ILE A 342 5.57 -4.07 1.39
N ASN A 343 6.46 -3.14 1.00
CA ASN A 343 6.27 -1.73 1.26
C ASN A 343 5.23 -1.19 0.28
N GLN A 344 4.18 -0.55 0.79
CA GLN A 344 3.11 -0.01 -0.04
C GLN A 344 2.57 1.29 0.54
N GLY A 345 1.58 1.84 -0.15
CA GLY A 345 0.99 3.13 0.15
C GLY A 345 1.59 4.25 -0.69
N PRO A 346 0.84 5.34 -0.89
CA PRO A 346 1.26 6.42 -1.75
C PRO A 346 2.43 7.22 -1.17
N SER A 347 3.19 7.75 -2.09
CA SER A 347 4.27 8.71 -1.88
C SER A 347 3.87 10.08 -2.45
N LEU A 348 4.59 11.13 -2.11
CA LEU A 348 4.47 12.44 -2.71
C LEU A 348 5.65 12.70 -3.67
N ALA A 349 5.33 13.13 -4.88
CA ALA A 349 6.28 13.66 -5.85
C ALA A 349 6.04 15.15 -6.06
N ILE A 350 7.12 15.91 -6.29
CA ILE A 350 7.03 17.32 -6.66
C ILE A 350 7.09 17.42 -8.19
N LEU A 351 6.09 18.09 -8.77
CA LEU A 351 6.02 18.28 -10.21
C LEU A 351 6.62 19.64 -10.60
N LYS A 352 7.28 19.66 -11.75
CA LYS A 352 8.09 20.78 -12.20
C LYS A 352 7.22 21.87 -12.83
N HIS A 353 7.10 23.01 -12.16
CA HIS A 353 6.63 24.28 -12.70
C HIS A 353 7.83 25.26 -12.82
N ASP A 354 8.20 25.89 -11.71
CA ASP A 354 9.38 26.73 -11.55
C ASP A 354 10.11 26.38 -10.22
N ASP A 355 11.28 26.97 -10.00
CA ASP A 355 12.10 26.65 -8.82
C ASP A 355 11.49 27.19 -7.52
N ALA A 356 10.78 28.31 -7.55
CA ALA A 356 10.14 28.89 -6.36
C ALA A 356 8.99 27.99 -5.89
N ARG A 357 8.14 27.51 -6.81
CA ARG A 357 7.05 26.57 -6.50
C ARG A 357 7.61 25.23 -6.04
N ALA A 358 8.67 24.72 -6.68
CA ALA A 358 9.29 23.48 -6.26
C ALA A 358 9.88 23.57 -4.83
N LEU A 359 10.52 24.71 -4.49
CA LEU A 359 11.00 24.96 -3.12
C LEU A 359 9.86 25.10 -2.12
N ALA A 360 8.78 25.79 -2.48
CA ALA A 360 7.60 25.91 -1.63
C ALA A 360 6.92 24.55 -1.38
N ALA A 361 6.82 23.70 -2.41
CA ALA A 361 6.31 22.34 -2.30
C ALA A 361 7.22 21.46 -1.42
N TRP A 362 8.54 21.59 -1.52
CA TRP A 362 9.49 20.93 -0.64
C TRP A 362 9.32 21.34 0.83
N LYS A 363 9.21 22.64 1.12
CA LYS A 363 8.96 23.14 2.48
C LYS A 363 7.65 22.61 3.03
N PHE A 364 6.59 22.60 2.23
CA PHE A 364 5.29 22.06 2.66
C PHE A 364 5.36 20.55 2.90
N TYR A 365 6.04 19.78 2.03
CA TYR A 365 6.27 18.36 2.26
C TYR A 365 7.00 18.11 3.60
N LYS A 366 8.10 18.82 3.86
CA LYS A 366 8.83 18.70 5.15
C LYS A 366 7.94 19.02 6.35
N PHE A 367 7.07 20.02 6.22
CA PHE A 367 6.15 20.41 7.29
C PHE A 367 5.12 19.31 7.60
N ILE A 368 4.42 18.80 6.58
CA ILE A 368 3.39 17.78 6.78
C ILE A 368 3.93 16.41 7.17
N THR A 369 5.24 16.20 7.01
CA THR A 369 5.95 14.96 7.33
C THR A 369 6.94 15.08 8.48
N ASN A 370 6.93 16.19 9.23
CA ASN A 370 7.68 16.30 10.47
C ASN A 370 7.12 15.32 11.52
N PRO A 371 7.87 14.95 12.56
CA PRO A 371 7.42 13.94 13.54
C PRO A 371 6.05 14.22 14.13
N LYS A 372 5.75 15.47 14.51
CA LYS A 372 4.45 15.86 15.08
C LYS A 372 3.28 15.63 14.10
N ASN A 373 3.44 16.05 12.86
CA ASN A 373 2.40 15.94 11.85
C ASN A 373 2.28 14.51 11.31
N ALA A 374 3.39 13.76 11.25
CA ALA A 374 3.40 12.33 10.93
C ALA A 374 2.64 11.51 11.99
N ASP A 375 2.82 11.81 13.29
CA ASP A 375 2.04 11.21 14.36
C ASP A 375 0.54 11.51 14.21
N ALA A 376 0.17 12.78 14.04
CA ALA A 376 -1.22 13.18 13.87
C ALA A 376 -1.87 12.51 12.65
N PHE A 377 -1.14 12.42 11.53
CA PHE A 377 -1.61 11.75 10.33
C PHE A 377 -1.83 10.26 10.55
N ALA A 378 -0.88 9.58 11.17
CA ALA A 378 -0.97 8.14 11.46
C ALA A 378 -2.17 7.81 12.36
N ARG A 379 -2.37 8.56 13.44
CA ARG A 379 -3.52 8.36 14.36
C ARG A 379 -4.86 8.61 13.68
N THR A 380 -4.91 9.55 12.74
CA THR A 380 -6.15 9.89 12.02
C THR A 380 -6.51 8.87 10.95
N THR A 381 -5.51 8.27 10.30
CA THR A 381 -5.70 7.50 9.07
C THR A 381 -5.47 5.99 9.24
N GLY A 382 -4.71 5.58 10.27
CA GLY A 382 -4.24 4.21 10.42
C GLY A 382 -3.03 3.86 9.53
N TYR A 383 -2.53 4.80 8.73
CA TYR A 383 -1.24 4.63 8.04
C TYR A 383 -0.08 4.65 9.04
N SER A 384 1.05 4.10 8.63
CA SER A 384 2.24 4.04 9.47
C SER A 384 2.93 5.40 9.53
N PRO A 385 3.40 5.84 10.71
CA PRO A 385 4.33 6.96 10.77
C PRO A 385 5.55 6.70 9.88
N ILE A 386 5.98 7.74 9.18
CA ILE A 386 7.15 7.69 8.31
C ILE A 386 8.43 8.13 9.03
N ARG A 387 8.39 8.25 10.35
CA ARG A 387 9.48 8.69 11.22
C ARG A 387 9.65 7.72 12.39
N TYR A 388 10.87 7.23 12.61
CA TYR A 388 11.19 6.38 13.76
C TYR A 388 10.96 7.09 15.11
N SER A 389 11.29 8.38 15.18
CA SER A 389 11.11 9.19 16.38
C SER A 389 9.67 9.24 16.90
N VAL A 390 8.66 9.05 16.04
CA VAL A 390 7.26 8.94 16.46
C VAL A 390 7.05 7.68 17.30
N TYR A 391 7.62 6.55 16.89
CA TYR A 391 7.47 5.27 17.60
C TYR A 391 8.15 5.25 18.97
N GLU A 392 9.11 6.15 19.20
CA GLU A 392 9.90 6.24 20.44
C GLU A 392 9.24 7.13 21.49
N THR A 393 8.14 7.84 21.16
CA THR A 393 7.46 8.72 22.11
C THR A 393 6.61 7.95 23.12
N THR A 394 6.47 8.51 24.33
CA THR A 394 5.55 7.99 25.36
C THR A 394 4.10 8.00 24.87
N ASP A 395 3.72 9.05 24.15
CA ASP A 395 2.37 9.20 23.58
C ASP A 395 2.07 8.11 22.56
N TRP A 396 3.06 7.69 21.75
CA TRP A 396 2.89 6.56 20.83
C TRP A 396 2.80 5.23 21.56
N ALA A 397 3.60 5.04 22.62
CA ALA A 397 3.54 3.83 23.45
C ALA A 397 2.15 3.68 24.09
N GLU A 398 1.55 4.77 24.59
CA GLU A 398 0.19 4.80 25.10
C GLU A 398 -0.85 4.52 24.00
N TYR A 399 -0.71 5.18 22.85
CA TYR A 399 -1.59 4.96 21.69
C TYR A 399 -1.57 3.51 21.19
N SER A 400 -0.41 2.91 21.08
CA SER A 400 -0.22 1.54 20.62
C SER A 400 -0.52 0.48 21.69
N SER A 401 -0.71 0.88 22.95
CA SER A 401 -1.13 -0.02 24.02
C SER A 401 -2.52 -0.61 23.73
N LEU A 402 -2.70 -1.90 24.04
CA LEU A 402 -4.00 -2.56 23.95
C LEU A 402 -4.80 -2.46 25.24
N GLU A 403 -4.19 -1.93 26.32
CA GLU A 403 -4.83 -1.79 27.61
C GLU A 403 -6.03 -0.83 27.53
N GLY A 404 -7.17 -1.27 28.07
CA GLY A 404 -8.39 -0.48 28.08
C GLY A 404 -9.13 -0.34 26.74
N LYS A 405 -8.58 -0.85 25.63
CA LYS A 405 -9.24 -0.80 24.33
C LYS A 405 -10.22 -1.95 24.15
N ALA A 406 -11.43 -1.62 23.71
CA ALA A 406 -12.45 -2.62 23.45
C ALA A 406 -12.05 -3.51 22.27
N SER A 407 -12.22 -4.82 22.43
CA SER A 407 -12.09 -5.79 21.35
C SER A 407 -12.94 -5.37 20.14
N LYS A 408 -12.43 -5.56 18.92
CA LYS A 408 -13.06 -5.17 17.64
C LYS A 408 -13.25 -3.66 17.43
N SER A 409 -12.81 -2.80 18.33
CA SER A 409 -12.88 -1.34 18.12
C SER A 409 -11.87 -0.88 17.05
N LEU A 410 -12.13 0.27 16.43
CA LEU A 410 -11.19 0.90 15.50
C LEU A 410 -9.88 1.28 16.21
N GLU A 411 -9.99 1.78 17.45
CA GLU A 411 -8.84 2.11 18.30
C GLU A 411 -7.97 0.89 18.58
N ASN A 412 -8.59 -0.27 18.88
CA ASN A 412 -7.85 -1.51 19.08
C ASN A 412 -7.15 -1.96 17.79
N THR A 413 -7.83 -1.86 16.64
CA THR A 413 -7.25 -2.20 15.35
C THR A 413 -6.03 -1.33 15.03
N TYR A 414 -6.14 -0.02 15.21
CA TYR A 414 -5.04 0.90 14.95
C TYR A 414 -3.89 0.72 15.96
N ALA A 415 -4.18 0.42 17.21
CA ALA A 415 -3.16 0.08 18.21
C ALA A 415 -2.39 -1.20 17.84
N GLN A 416 -3.09 -2.24 17.35
CA GLN A 416 -2.43 -3.45 16.86
C GLN A 416 -1.52 -3.16 15.66
N ILE A 417 -1.97 -2.36 14.70
CA ILE A 417 -1.17 -1.94 13.54
C ILE A 417 0.06 -1.13 14.01
N ALA A 418 -0.14 -0.19 14.95
CA ALA A 418 0.92 0.62 15.53
C ALA A 418 2.00 -0.23 16.22
N ASN A 419 1.62 -1.35 16.83
CA ASN A 419 2.54 -2.33 17.39
C ASN A 419 3.21 -3.24 16.37
N TYR A 420 2.52 -3.52 15.27
CA TYR A 420 2.99 -4.48 14.26
C TYR A 420 4.05 -3.88 13.34
N VAL A 421 3.81 -2.68 12.80
CA VAL A 421 4.65 -2.09 11.74
C VAL A 421 6.12 -1.97 12.13
N PRO A 422 6.50 -1.51 13.34
CA PRO A 422 7.91 -1.47 13.73
C PRO A 422 8.61 -2.83 13.70
N LYS A 423 7.87 -3.91 14.00
CA LYS A 423 8.41 -5.28 14.05
C LYS A 423 8.75 -5.86 12.67
N VAL A 424 8.19 -5.28 11.61
CA VAL A 424 8.42 -5.73 10.23
C VAL A 424 9.17 -4.71 9.37
N SER A 425 9.59 -3.59 9.95
CA SER A 425 10.28 -2.52 9.21
C SER A 425 11.56 -2.98 8.52
N GLY A 426 12.28 -3.93 9.11
CA GLY A 426 13.48 -4.56 8.52
C GLY A 426 13.19 -5.60 7.44
N ASP A 427 11.94 -6.02 7.29
CA ASP A 427 11.48 -7.02 6.33
C ASP A 427 10.82 -6.39 5.08
N LEU A 428 10.68 -5.06 5.06
CA LEU A 428 10.05 -4.32 3.95
C LEU A 428 10.88 -4.44 2.66
N TYR A 429 10.19 -4.63 1.54
CA TYR A 429 10.78 -4.60 0.21
C TYR A 429 9.91 -3.79 -0.75
N SER A 430 10.51 -3.30 -1.83
CA SER A 430 9.83 -2.65 -2.95
C SER A 430 10.36 -3.22 -4.26
N SER A 431 9.46 -3.57 -5.18
CA SER A 431 9.83 -3.97 -6.53
C SER A 431 10.39 -2.78 -7.33
N PRO A 432 11.25 -3.01 -8.34
CA PRO A 432 11.69 -1.96 -9.25
C PRO A 432 10.50 -1.26 -9.92
N VAL A 433 10.61 0.05 -10.11
CA VAL A 433 9.58 0.89 -10.71
C VAL A 433 10.07 1.44 -12.04
N PHE A 434 9.25 1.26 -13.08
CA PHE A 434 9.52 1.67 -14.45
C PHE A 434 8.21 1.88 -15.21
N ASN A 435 8.27 2.54 -16.36
CA ASN A 435 7.11 2.60 -17.24
C ASN A 435 6.72 1.17 -17.66
N GLY A 436 5.47 0.77 -17.37
CA GLY A 436 4.99 -0.61 -17.54
C GLY A 436 4.91 -1.44 -16.26
N SER A 437 5.51 -1.01 -15.12
CA SER A 437 5.44 -1.77 -13.86
C SER A 437 4.01 -1.99 -13.37
N ALA A 438 3.13 -0.98 -13.52
CA ALA A 438 1.70 -1.11 -13.22
C ALA A 438 1.02 -2.18 -14.11
N THR A 439 1.39 -2.24 -15.41
CA THR A 439 0.89 -3.28 -16.30
C THR A 439 1.37 -4.65 -15.87
N CYS A 440 2.66 -4.83 -15.55
CA CYS A 440 3.18 -6.10 -15.03
C CYS A 440 2.40 -6.56 -13.80
N ARG A 441 2.13 -5.63 -12.87
CA ARG A 441 1.35 -5.89 -11.66
C ARG A 441 -0.08 -6.35 -11.99
N ASN A 442 -0.76 -5.66 -12.89
CA ASN A 442 -2.13 -6.03 -13.32
C ASN A 442 -2.15 -7.38 -14.05
N GLN A 443 -1.11 -7.71 -14.81
CA GLN A 443 -1.02 -8.99 -15.49
C GLN A 443 -0.85 -10.17 -14.52
N VAL A 444 0.01 -10.06 -13.51
CA VAL A 444 0.15 -11.14 -12.51
C VAL A 444 -1.07 -11.23 -11.59
N ASP A 445 -1.76 -10.13 -11.33
CA ASP A 445 -3.05 -10.11 -10.64
C ASP A 445 -4.14 -10.90 -11.40
N GLY A 446 -4.24 -10.71 -12.72
CA GLY A 446 -5.12 -11.48 -13.60
C GLY A 446 -4.70 -12.94 -13.74
N LEU A 447 -3.40 -13.18 -13.92
CA LEU A 447 -2.80 -14.50 -14.01
C LEU A 447 -3.16 -15.39 -12.82
N MET A 448 -2.98 -14.86 -11.61
CA MET A 448 -3.26 -15.56 -10.38
C MET A 448 -4.74 -15.93 -10.28
N GLY A 449 -5.65 -14.96 -10.53
CA GLY A 449 -7.08 -15.22 -10.54
C GLY A 449 -7.50 -16.29 -11.56
N ASN A 450 -6.92 -16.24 -12.77
CA ASN A 450 -7.22 -17.24 -13.80
C ASN A 450 -6.79 -18.65 -13.39
N ILE A 451 -5.61 -18.79 -12.78
CA ILE A 451 -5.09 -20.10 -12.36
C ILE A 451 -5.90 -20.66 -11.17
N LEU A 452 -6.18 -19.85 -10.15
CA LEU A 452 -6.95 -20.33 -8.99
C LEU A 452 -8.37 -20.76 -9.37
N ASN A 453 -8.98 -20.15 -10.39
CA ASN A 453 -10.33 -20.49 -10.87
C ASN A 453 -10.37 -21.61 -11.91
N MET A 454 -9.23 -22.27 -12.21
CA MET A 454 -9.22 -23.43 -13.09
C MET A 454 -10.00 -24.59 -12.47
N LYS A 455 -10.82 -25.27 -13.26
CA LYS A 455 -11.56 -26.45 -12.77
C LYS A 455 -10.64 -27.64 -12.47
N GLN A 456 -9.55 -27.75 -13.21
CA GLN A 456 -8.54 -28.77 -13.09
C GLN A 456 -7.19 -28.17 -13.52
N TRP A 457 -6.12 -28.57 -12.86
CA TRP A 457 -4.76 -28.16 -13.25
C TRP A 457 -4.44 -28.64 -14.68
N SER A 458 -3.89 -27.75 -15.46
CA SER A 458 -3.42 -28.04 -16.81
C SER A 458 -2.15 -27.21 -17.07
N ASP A 459 -1.03 -27.90 -17.27
CA ASP A 459 0.24 -27.22 -17.57
C ASP A 459 0.17 -26.40 -18.86
N ASP A 460 -0.59 -26.84 -19.87
CA ASP A 460 -0.76 -26.10 -21.12
C ASP A 460 -1.55 -24.79 -20.90
N GLN A 461 -2.61 -24.82 -20.09
CA GLN A 461 -3.36 -23.61 -19.76
C GLN A 461 -2.51 -22.64 -18.93
N VAL A 462 -1.78 -23.15 -17.94
CA VAL A 462 -0.89 -22.35 -17.12
C VAL A 462 0.19 -21.70 -17.97
N ASN A 463 0.82 -22.44 -18.89
CA ASN A 463 1.79 -21.90 -19.82
C ASN A 463 1.17 -20.80 -20.70
N THR A 464 -0.05 -21.00 -21.19
CA THR A 464 -0.78 -20.01 -22.00
C THR A 464 -1.07 -18.74 -21.21
N TYR A 465 -1.50 -18.85 -19.94
CA TYR A 465 -1.77 -17.70 -19.08
C TYR A 465 -0.48 -16.92 -18.78
N PHE A 466 0.61 -17.61 -18.43
CA PHE A 466 1.90 -16.98 -18.19
C PHE A 466 2.44 -16.29 -19.44
N GLU A 467 2.35 -16.92 -20.59
CA GLU A 467 2.83 -16.33 -21.85
C GLU A 467 2.02 -15.09 -22.23
N SER A 468 0.68 -15.15 -22.14
CA SER A 468 -0.18 -14.00 -22.43
C SER A 468 0.11 -12.82 -21.52
N ALA A 469 0.23 -13.06 -20.20
CA ALA A 469 0.56 -12.03 -19.23
C ALA A 469 1.96 -11.44 -19.47
N TYR A 470 2.92 -12.29 -19.80
CA TYR A 470 4.30 -11.88 -20.10
C TYR A 470 4.37 -11.01 -21.36
N GLN A 471 3.75 -11.42 -22.46
CA GLN A 471 3.76 -10.65 -23.71
C GLN A 471 3.08 -9.29 -23.55
N THR A 472 1.95 -9.22 -22.84
CA THR A 472 1.29 -7.95 -22.53
C THR A 472 2.20 -7.03 -21.70
N SER A 473 2.89 -7.59 -20.70
CA SER A 473 3.84 -6.85 -19.87
C SER A 473 5.04 -6.37 -20.67
N LEU A 474 5.58 -7.21 -21.55
CA LEU A 474 6.74 -6.88 -22.40
C LEU A 474 6.45 -5.73 -23.37
N LEU A 475 5.23 -5.67 -23.89
CA LEU A 475 4.79 -4.57 -24.78
C LEU A 475 4.64 -3.23 -24.04
N ALA A 476 4.44 -3.26 -22.73
CA ALA A 476 4.28 -2.07 -21.91
C ALA A 476 5.63 -1.52 -21.37
N CYS A 477 6.68 -2.32 -21.38
CA CYS A 477 8.03 -1.98 -20.93
C CYS A 477 8.91 -1.53 -22.11
#